data_e298137e6e1d0b30f56ebad9091e5dac
#
_entry.id   e298137e6e1d0b30f56ebad9091e5dac
#
_cell.length_a   1.000
_cell.length_b   1.000
_cell.length_c   1.000
_cell.angle_alpha   90.00
_cell.angle_beta   90.00
_cell.angle_gamma   90.00
#
_symmetry.space_group_name_H-M   'P 1'
#
loop_
_entity.id
_entity.type
_entity.pdbx_description
1 polymer ?
#
loop_
_entity_poly.entity_id
_entity_poly.type
_entity_poly.pdbx_seq_one_letter_code
_entity_poly.pdbx_strand_id
1 'polypeptide(L)'
;MTNNLIDDKNNIQNQVMWNRLLSVVEEQGQTLVRTAFSPIVRECGDISAGVFDLEGRMMAQAVTGTPGHVNSMAESVRHFINHFPLNTMNEGDIFITNDPWMGTGHLNDFVLTTPCFKDNKIVGLFSCTSHLTDIGAVSYTHLTLPTILLV
;
A
#
# COMPACT_ATOMS: atom_id res chain seq x y z
N MET A 1 -13.59 -40.97 4.46
CA MET A 1 -13.20 -40.59 3.07
C MET A 1 -13.79 -39.24 2.63
N THR A 2 -15.00 -38.89 3.04
CA THR A 2 -15.66 -37.61 2.63
C THR A 2 -15.00 -36.34 3.20
N ASN A 3 -14.44 -36.35 4.39
CA ASN A 3 -13.82 -35.17 4.99
C ASN A 3 -12.53 -34.74 4.26
N ASN A 4 -11.70 -35.69 3.83
CA ASN A 4 -10.46 -35.36 3.11
C ASN A 4 -10.73 -34.67 1.75
N LEU A 5 -11.78 -35.08 1.02
CA LEU A 5 -12.15 -34.49 -0.26
C LEU A 5 -12.68 -33.05 -0.14
N ILE A 6 -13.35 -32.73 0.98
CA ILE A 6 -13.83 -31.37 1.27
C ILE A 6 -12.65 -30.47 1.64
N ASP A 7 -11.72 -30.95 2.45
CA ASP A 7 -10.50 -30.22 2.82
C ASP A 7 -9.62 -29.96 1.61
N ASP A 8 -9.43 -30.93 0.72
CA ASP A 8 -8.66 -30.78 -0.50
C ASP A 8 -9.30 -29.75 -1.45
N LYS A 9 -10.63 -29.77 -1.57
CA LYS A 9 -11.35 -28.79 -2.41
C LYS A 9 -11.23 -27.37 -1.83
N ASN A 10 -11.33 -27.20 -0.52
CA ASN A 10 -11.16 -25.90 0.13
C ASN A 10 -9.73 -25.39 -0.03
N ASN A 11 -8.73 -26.27 0.08
CA ASN A 11 -7.33 -25.93 -0.12
C ASN A 11 -7.06 -25.42 -1.55
N ILE A 12 -7.62 -26.11 -2.56
CA ILE A 12 -7.49 -25.68 -3.98
C ILE A 12 -8.17 -24.32 -4.20
N GLN A 13 -9.38 -24.13 -3.65
CA GLN A 13 -10.08 -22.85 -3.76
C GLN A 13 -9.31 -21.71 -3.10
N ASN A 14 -8.78 -21.91 -1.91
CA ASN A 14 -7.97 -20.92 -1.20
C ASN A 14 -6.70 -20.57 -1.99
N GLN A 15 -6.04 -21.56 -2.60
CA GLN A 15 -4.86 -21.33 -3.42
C GLN A 15 -5.17 -20.55 -4.71
N VAL A 16 -6.30 -20.83 -5.35
CA VAL A 16 -6.77 -20.08 -6.52
C VAL A 16 -7.08 -18.63 -6.13
N MET A 17 -7.76 -18.42 -4.99
CA MET A 17 -8.04 -17.07 -4.49
C MET A 17 -6.76 -16.31 -4.16
N TRP A 18 -5.81 -16.96 -3.50
CA TRP A 18 -4.52 -16.37 -3.17
C TRP A 18 -3.75 -15.94 -4.43
N ASN A 19 -3.66 -16.81 -5.42
CA ASN A 19 -3.01 -16.50 -6.69
C ASN A 19 -3.69 -15.34 -7.43
N ARG A 20 -5.01 -15.23 -7.32
CA ARG A 20 -5.75 -14.07 -7.86
C ARG A 20 -5.43 -12.77 -7.13
N LEU A 21 -5.33 -12.79 -5.81
CA LEU A 21 -4.91 -11.61 -5.03
C LEU A 21 -3.51 -11.14 -5.44
N LEU A 22 -2.56 -12.08 -5.57
CA LEU A 22 -1.22 -11.76 -6.07
C LEU A 22 -1.25 -11.14 -7.46
N SER A 23 -2.08 -11.67 -8.37
CA SER A 23 -2.24 -11.10 -9.72
C SER A 23 -2.84 -9.69 -9.70
N VAL A 24 -3.80 -9.44 -8.83
CA VAL A 24 -4.45 -8.12 -8.70
C VAL A 24 -3.47 -7.07 -8.17
N VAL A 25 -2.70 -7.39 -7.14
CA VAL A 25 -1.74 -6.43 -6.59
C VAL A 25 -0.57 -6.20 -7.53
N GLU A 26 -0.15 -7.20 -8.29
CA GLU A 26 0.87 -7.03 -9.34
C GLU A 26 0.35 -6.13 -10.46
N GLU A 27 -0.90 -6.30 -10.91
CA GLU A 27 -1.55 -5.40 -11.88
C GLU A 27 -1.64 -3.97 -11.35
N GLN A 28 -1.94 -3.78 -10.07
CA GLN A 28 -1.92 -2.47 -9.41
C GLN A 28 -0.53 -1.83 -9.50
N GLY A 29 0.53 -2.55 -9.12
CA GLY A 29 1.91 -2.07 -9.20
C GLY A 29 2.33 -1.74 -10.63
N GLN A 30 2.07 -2.63 -11.58
CA GLN A 30 2.38 -2.41 -12.99
C GLN A 30 1.60 -1.23 -13.59
N THR A 31 0.37 -1.00 -13.15
CA THR A 31 -0.43 0.13 -13.60
C THR A 31 0.17 1.44 -13.10
N LEU A 32 0.62 1.50 -11.85
CA LEU A 32 1.33 2.66 -11.31
C LEU A 32 2.59 2.97 -12.13
N VAL A 33 3.42 1.96 -12.41
CA VAL A 33 4.63 2.14 -13.24
C VAL A 33 4.29 2.66 -14.63
N ARG A 34 3.30 2.08 -15.30
CA ARG A 34 2.90 2.46 -16.66
C ARG A 34 2.31 3.86 -16.76
N THR A 35 1.62 4.32 -15.73
CA THR A 35 0.92 5.61 -15.72
C THR A 35 1.73 6.73 -15.07
N ALA A 36 2.83 6.42 -14.40
CA ALA A 36 3.65 7.40 -13.71
C ALA A 36 4.37 8.34 -14.69
N PHE A 37 4.43 9.61 -14.33
CA PHE A 37 5.25 10.62 -15.01
C PHE A 37 6.68 10.69 -14.46
N SER A 38 6.87 10.27 -13.19
CA SER A 38 8.16 10.27 -12.52
C SER A 38 9.08 9.20 -13.10
N PRO A 39 10.32 9.54 -13.52
CA PRO A 39 11.32 8.57 -13.94
C PRO A 39 11.70 7.59 -12.82
N ILE A 40 11.69 8.05 -11.58
CA ILE A 40 12.01 7.20 -10.40
C ILE A 40 11.00 6.07 -10.29
N VAL A 41 9.72 6.35 -10.49
CA VAL A 41 8.68 5.32 -10.49
C VAL A 41 8.76 4.44 -11.74
N ARG A 42 8.86 5.06 -12.93
CA ARG A 42 8.79 4.32 -14.21
C ARG A 42 10.02 3.47 -14.48
N GLU A 43 11.21 3.95 -14.12
CA GLU A 43 12.48 3.32 -14.51
C GLU A 43 13.13 2.57 -13.35
N CYS A 44 13.00 3.12 -12.12
CA CYS A 44 13.57 2.49 -10.94
C CYS A 44 12.55 1.64 -10.16
N GLY A 45 11.25 1.75 -10.48
CA GLY A 45 10.20 0.99 -9.79
C GLY A 45 10.04 1.36 -8.32
N ASP A 46 10.26 2.64 -7.97
CA ASP A 46 10.17 3.11 -6.59
C ASP A 46 8.71 3.31 -6.17
N ILE A 47 8.05 2.18 -6.04
CA ILE A 47 6.64 2.03 -5.64
C ILE A 47 6.48 0.80 -4.75
N SER A 48 5.32 0.68 -4.14
CA SER A 48 4.80 -0.57 -3.58
C SER A 48 3.29 -0.62 -3.74
N ALA A 49 2.73 -1.81 -3.81
CA ALA A 49 1.29 -2.03 -3.88
C ALA A 49 0.92 -3.25 -3.03
N GLY A 50 -0.23 -3.19 -2.36
CA GLY A 50 -0.68 -4.24 -1.48
C GLY A 50 -2.18 -4.22 -1.24
N VAL A 51 -2.71 -5.38 -0.83
CA VAL A 51 -4.09 -5.56 -0.38
C VAL A 51 -4.10 -5.97 1.08
N PHE A 52 -5.05 -5.44 1.82
CA PHE A 52 -5.16 -5.56 3.27
C PHE A 52 -6.55 -6.04 3.66
N ASP A 53 -6.63 -6.79 4.75
CA ASP A 53 -7.89 -7.13 5.40
C ASP A 53 -8.43 -5.94 6.23
N LEU A 54 -9.57 -6.14 6.86
CA LEU A 54 -10.25 -5.09 7.64
C LEU A 54 -9.54 -4.78 8.97
N GLU A 55 -8.62 -5.62 9.40
CA GLU A 55 -7.75 -5.39 10.56
C GLU A 55 -6.44 -4.70 10.17
N GLY A 56 -6.25 -4.35 8.89
CA GLY A 56 -5.05 -3.71 8.38
C GLY A 56 -3.86 -4.65 8.27
N ARG A 57 -4.10 -5.96 8.19
CA ARG A 57 -3.04 -6.95 7.93
C ARG A 57 -2.86 -7.13 6.43
N MET A 58 -1.64 -7.09 5.97
CA MET A 58 -1.33 -7.29 4.56
C MET A 58 -1.62 -8.73 4.16
N MET A 59 -2.47 -8.90 3.16
CA MET A 59 -2.81 -10.21 2.59
C MET A 59 -1.90 -10.57 1.41
N ALA A 60 -1.62 -9.61 0.55
CA ALA A 60 -0.72 -9.79 -0.59
C ALA A 60 -0.05 -8.48 -0.96
N GLN A 61 1.13 -8.57 -1.56
CA GLN A 61 1.89 -7.43 -2.10
C GLN A 61 2.35 -7.71 -3.51
N ALA A 62 2.57 -6.66 -4.30
CA ALA A 62 3.21 -6.77 -5.59
C ALA A 62 4.67 -7.21 -5.44
N VAL A 63 5.15 -8.00 -6.38
CA VAL A 63 6.57 -8.39 -6.47
C VAL A 63 7.40 -7.20 -6.95
N THR A 64 6.83 -6.41 -7.87
CA THR A 64 7.42 -5.13 -8.30
C THR A 64 7.25 -4.11 -7.19
N GLY A 65 8.38 -3.59 -6.69
CA GLY A 65 8.32 -2.54 -5.67
C GLY A 65 9.56 -2.49 -4.78
N THR A 66 9.62 -1.43 -4.00
CA THR A 66 10.71 -1.17 -3.05
C THR A 66 10.45 -1.89 -1.73
N PRO A 67 11.31 -2.83 -1.29
CA PRO A 67 11.06 -3.62 -0.08
C PRO A 67 10.86 -2.77 1.18
N GLY A 68 11.54 -1.61 1.28
CA GLY A 68 11.39 -0.68 2.40
C GLY A 68 9.99 -0.10 2.53
N HIS A 69 9.28 0.11 1.43
CA HIS A 69 7.93 0.66 1.42
C HIS A 69 6.86 -0.31 1.91
N VAL A 70 7.09 -1.62 1.79
CA VAL A 70 6.10 -2.65 2.11
C VAL A 70 5.66 -2.59 3.57
N ASN A 71 6.61 -2.58 4.49
CA ASN A 71 6.31 -2.56 5.93
C ASN A 71 5.76 -1.20 6.38
N SER A 72 6.30 -0.11 5.85
CA SER A 72 5.84 1.24 6.17
C SER A 72 4.43 1.50 5.61
N MET A 73 4.12 1.00 4.42
CA MET A 73 2.76 1.04 3.87
C MET A 73 1.77 0.26 4.75
N ALA A 74 2.16 -0.92 5.25
CA ALA A 74 1.33 -1.70 6.15
C ALA A 74 1.02 -0.95 7.45
N GLU A 75 2.00 -0.24 8.00
CA GLU A 75 1.80 0.58 9.18
C GLU A 75 0.90 1.80 8.87
N SER A 76 1.08 2.44 7.71
CA SER A 76 0.22 3.53 7.26
C SER A 76 -1.25 3.13 7.17
N VAL A 77 -1.54 1.92 6.67
CA VAL A 77 -2.92 1.40 6.60
C VAL A 77 -3.55 1.32 7.99
N ARG A 78 -2.80 0.90 8.99
CA ARG A 78 -3.29 0.88 10.39
C ARG A 78 -3.58 2.28 10.91
N HIS A 79 -2.73 3.26 10.60
CA HIS A 79 -2.99 4.66 10.93
C HIS A 79 -4.27 5.17 10.27
N PHE A 80 -4.52 4.84 8.99
CA PHE A 80 -5.76 5.21 8.33
C PHE A 80 -7.00 4.61 9.01
N ILE A 81 -6.99 3.31 9.33
CA ILE A 81 -8.11 2.65 10.02
C ILE A 81 -8.35 3.27 11.41
N ASN A 82 -7.30 3.65 12.13
CA ASN A 82 -7.39 4.27 13.45
C ASN A 82 -7.97 5.68 13.39
N HIS A 83 -7.63 6.48 12.36
CA HIS A 83 -8.12 7.85 12.20
C HIS A 83 -9.50 7.90 11.53
N PHE A 84 -9.75 6.99 10.62
CA PHE A 84 -11.00 6.87 9.85
C PHE A 84 -11.57 5.47 10.05
N PRO A 85 -12.44 5.28 11.06
CA PRO A 85 -13.06 3.98 11.31
C PRO A 85 -13.77 3.43 10.06
N LEU A 86 -13.69 2.13 9.83
CA LEU A 86 -14.21 1.47 8.62
C LEU A 86 -15.68 1.79 8.31
N ASN A 87 -16.49 1.97 9.35
CA ASN A 87 -17.91 2.34 9.20
C ASN A 87 -18.15 3.78 8.73
N THR A 88 -17.12 4.60 8.67
CA THR A 88 -17.16 5.98 8.13
C THR A 88 -16.64 6.08 6.70
N MET A 89 -16.03 5.01 6.18
CA MET A 89 -15.49 4.97 4.83
C MET A 89 -16.62 4.71 3.82
N ASN A 90 -16.51 5.34 2.65
CA ASN A 90 -17.45 5.19 1.54
C ASN A 90 -16.74 4.66 0.29
N GLU A 91 -17.51 4.12 -0.62
CA GLU A 91 -17.00 3.73 -1.92
C GLU A 91 -16.49 4.96 -2.68
N GLY A 92 -15.24 4.90 -3.16
CA GLY A 92 -14.58 6.01 -3.84
C GLY A 92 -13.74 6.91 -2.92
N ASP A 93 -13.75 6.71 -1.60
CA ASP A 93 -12.84 7.42 -0.71
C ASP A 93 -11.37 7.06 -1.01
N ILE A 94 -10.50 8.05 -0.90
CA ILE A 94 -9.06 7.89 -1.02
C ILE A 94 -8.41 8.60 0.17
N PHE A 95 -7.71 7.83 0.99
CA PHE A 95 -6.91 8.34 2.10
C PHE A 95 -5.47 8.47 1.65
N ILE A 96 -4.83 9.59 1.99
CA ILE A 96 -3.47 9.90 1.57
C ILE A 96 -2.66 10.44 2.74
N THR A 97 -1.41 10.03 2.84
CA THR A 97 -0.43 10.60 3.77
C THR A 97 0.96 10.62 3.15
N ASN A 98 1.72 11.64 3.49
CA ASN A 98 3.18 11.69 3.32
C ASN A 98 3.89 12.06 4.64
N ASP A 99 3.20 11.88 5.76
CA ASP A 99 3.79 12.10 7.08
C ASP A 99 4.89 11.06 7.30
N PRO A 100 6.15 11.47 7.57
CA PRO A 100 7.27 10.55 7.76
C PRO A 100 7.09 9.56 8.91
N TRP A 101 6.29 9.93 9.93
CA TRP A 101 6.03 9.09 11.10
C TRP A 101 4.86 8.12 10.90
N MET A 102 4.00 8.39 9.91
CA MET A 102 2.85 7.56 9.56
C MET A 102 2.99 6.90 8.19
N GLY A 103 4.14 7.11 7.52
CA GLY A 103 4.45 6.64 6.17
C GLY A 103 5.84 6.04 6.06
N THR A 104 6.52 6.35 4.97
CA THR A 104 7.79 5.72 4.59
C THR A 104 9.04 6.35 5.21
N GLY A 105 8.91 7.35 6.05
CA GLY A 105 10.03 7.98 6.76
C GLY A 105 10.57 9.25 6.10
N HIS A 106 10.03 9.67 4.93
CA HIS A 106 10.35 10.94 4.30
C HIS A 106 9.15 11.50 3.50
N LEU A 107 9.18 12.84 3.29
CA LEU A 107 8.02 13.58 2.74
C LEU A 107 7.72 13.26 1.27
N ASN A 108 8.70 12.75 0.51
CA ASN A 108 8.54 12.49 -0.91
C ASN A 108 7.69 11.26 -1.23
N ASP A 109 7.54 10.35 -0.28
CA ASP A 109 6.72 9.16 -0.47
C ASP A 109 5.30 9.40 -0.01
N PHE A 110 4.37 9.17 -0.91
CA PHE A 110 2.95 9.25 -0.63
C PHE A 110 2.37 7.85 -0.52
N VAL A 111 1.70 7.58 0.61
CA VAL A 111 0.90 6.37 0.79
C VAL A 111 -0.55 6.71 0.53
N LEU A 112 -1.15 5.99 -0.41
CA LEU A 112 -2.56 6.09 -0.74
C LEU A 112 -3.27 4.80 -0.37
N THR A 113 -4.43 4.91 0.26
CA THR A 113 -5.27 3.76 0.64
C THR A 113 -6.70 4.02 0.24
N THR A 114 -7.35 3.02 -0.35
CA THR A 114 -8.77 3.08 -0.74
C THR A 114 -9.51 1.84 -0.24
N PRO A 115 -10.74 2.00 0.29
CA PRO A 115 -11.57 0.86 0.67
C PRO A 115 -12.17 0.19 -0.57
N CYS A 116 -12.26 -1.12 -0.53
CA CYS A 116 -12.91 -1.93 -1.54
C CYS A 116 -14.26 -2.43 -1.02
N PHE A 117 -15.31 -2.19 -1.80
CA PHE A 117 -16.68 -2.56 -1.44
C PHE A 117 -17.21 -3.68 -2.34
N LYS A 118 -18.02 -4.55 -1.76
CA LYS A 118 -18.85 -5.52 -2.46
C LYS A 118 -20.21 -5.56 -1.80
N ASP A 119 -21.26 -5.41 -2.59
CA ASP A 119 -22.66 -5.41 -2.10
C ASP A 119 -22.86 -4.43 -0.92
N ASN A 120 -22.32 -3.22 -1.06
CA ASN A 120 -22.31 -2.15 -0.05
C ASN A 120 -21.61 -2.50 1.27
N LYS A 121 -20.75 -3.52 1.27
CA LYS A 121 -19.93 -3.89 2.42
C LYS A 121 -18.47 -3.75 2.08
N ILE A 122 -17.70 -3.15 2.96
CA ILE A 122 -16.24 -3.09 2.84
C ILE A 122 -15.68 -4.52 2.99
N VAL A 123 -14.85 -4.94 2.03
CA VAL A 123 -14.28 -6.30 2.01
C VAL A 123 -12.77 -6.32 2.14
N GLY A 124 -12.13 -5.16 2.06
CA GLY A 124 -10.69 -5.01 2.20
C GLY A 124 -10.25 -3.60 1.83
N LEU A 125 -8.95 -3.36 1.91
CA LEU A 125 -8.32 -2.11 1.59
C LEU A 125 -7.21 -2.36 0.56
N PHE A 126 -7.10 -1.49 -0.44
CA PHE A 126 -5.96 -1.45 -1.35
C PHE A 126 -5.08 -0.27 -1.01
N SER A 127 -3.79 -0.48 -0.98
CA SER A 127 -2.84 0.59 -0.73
C SER A 127 -1.69 0.57 -1.71
N CYS A 128 -1.13 1.73 -1.96
CA CYS A 128 0.11 1.87 -2.72
C CYS A 128 0.96 2.98 -2.12
N THR A 129 2.27 2.85 -2.35
CA THR A 129 3.24 3.90 -2.07
C THR A 129 3.92 4.31 -3.37
N SER A 130 4.17 5.59 -3.54
CA SER A 130 4.85 6.13 -4.72
C SER A 130 5.75 7.29 -4.35
N HIS A 131 6.98 7.27 -4.85
CA HIS A 131 7.92 8.37 -4.69
C HIS A 131 7.60 9.51 -5.65
N LEU A 132 7.45 10.73 -5.12
CA LEU A 132 7.31 11.95 -5.91
C LEU A 132 8.64 12.73 -5.92
N THR A 133 9.12 13.06 -7.12
CA THR A 133 10.45 13.67 -7.32
C THR A 133 10.57 15.08 -6.78
N ASP A 134 9.50 15.86 -6.83
CA ASP A 134 9.49 17.25 -6.39
C ASP A 134 8.15 17.62 -5.78
N ILE A 135 8.16 17.82 -4.47
CA ILE A 135 7.01 18.29 -3.68
C ILE A 135 7.35 19.58 -2.94
N GLY A 136 8.46 20.24 -3.31
CA GLY A 136 8.99 21.39 -2.57
C GLY A 136 9.66 21.01 -1.24
N ALA A 137 9.84 19.73 -0.96
CA ALA A 137 10.53 19.23 0.22
C ALA A 137 11.94 18.75 -0.15
N VAL A 138 12.88 18.94 0.77
CA VAL A 138 14.26 18.49 0.61
C VAL A 138 14.48 17.27 1.51
N SER A 139 14.56 16.09 0.92
CA SER A 139 14.50 14.81 1.60
C SER A 139 15.51 14.62 2.75
N TYR A 140 16.67 15.23 2.66
CA TYR A 140 17.76 15.02 3.63
C TYR A 140 18.22 16.28 4.37
N THR A 141 17.84 17.47 3.94
CA THR A 141 18.33 18.71 4.54
C THR A 141 17.56 19.14 5.77
N HIS A 142 16.35 18.65 6.01
CA HIS A 142 15.64 18.93 7.25
C HIS A 142 16.32 18.36 8.50
N LEU A 143 17.06 17.27 8.33
CA LEU A 143 17.83 16.66 9.44
C LEU A 143 19.20 17.32 9.66
N THR A 144 19.69 18.08 8.66
CA THR A 144 21.03 18.69 8.73
C THR A 144 21.02 20.20 8.95
N LEU A 145 19.91 20.89 8.67
CA LEU A 145 19.78 22.33 8.92
C LEU A 145 20.11 22.78 10.37
N PRO A 146 19.64 22.07 11.41
CA PRO A 146 20.02 22.42 12.79
C PRO A 146 21.52 22.23 13.06
N THR A 147 22.17 21.30 12.37
CA THR A 147 23.61 21.01 12.54
C THR A 147 24.49 22.03 11.85
N ILE A 148 24.03 22.61 10.75
CA ILE A 148 24.75 23.69 10.01
C ILE A 148 24.66 25.02 10.76
N LEU A 149 23.58 25.25 11.52
CA LEU A 149 23.39 26.47 12.31
C LEU A 149 24.13 26.46 13.65
N LEU A 150 24.72 25.34 14.04
CA LEU A 150 25.50 25.19 15.27
C LEU A 150 27.02 25.27 15.05
N VAL A 151 27.46 25.54 13.82
CA VAL A 151 28.85 25.82 13.44
C VAL A 151 29.00 27.29 13.13
#